data_84d9ee4c30461fd9c2eda4b776081fc3
#
_entry.id   84d9ee4c30461fd9c2eda4b776081fc3
#
_cell.length_a   1.000
_cell.length_b   1.000
_cell.length_c   1.000
_cell.angle_alpha   90.00
_cell.angle_beta   90.00
_cell.angle_gamma   90.00
#
_symmetry.space_group_name_H-M   'P 1'
#
loop_
_entity.id
_entity.type
_entity.pdbx_description
1 polymer ?
#
loop_
_entity_poly.entity_id
_entity_poly.type
_entity_poly.pdbx_seq_one_letter_code
_entity_poly.pdbx_strand_id
1 'polypeptide(L)'
;MASVKVKFRPSTVNGKEGTLYYQVIHNRVVRQINTEYKLFVSEWDSHSETVVLHHLLTGQERNNYLLSIGSRIKWDKDRLNKIIHKLFQSGTFVTDDVVMRFHENRQELSFNAYISQQIARLKRLGKIRTSETYTAALRSFNGFINGKDVLFDQLNADLLAEYEAYLKGRGNTPNTISFYMRILKAVYNRAVEDGLTEQRHPFKSVYTGVEKTMKRALSLNDIRRIKGLDLSLKPNLDYARDMFLFCFYTRGMSFIDMAYLRKKDLQNGTLSYRRRKTGQQLFIRWEKCMQELSLIHISEPTRHLRIS
;
A
#
# COMPACT_ATOMS: atom_id res chain seq x y z
N MET A 1 25.26 27.03 3.90
CA MET A 1 23.94 26.41 3.72
C MET A 1 23.83 26.00 2.26
N ALA A 2 23.31 24.80 1.97
CA ALA A 2 23.11 24.38 0.58
C ALA A 2 21.89 25.09 -0.01
N SER A 3 21.92 25.43 -1.28
CA SER A 3 20.79 26.07 -1.99
C SER A 3 20.58 25.44 -3.36
N VAL A 4 19.32 25.46 -3.82
CA VAL A 4 18.89 24.95 -5.12
C VAL A 4 18.29 26.06 -5.93
N LYS A 5 18.80 26.26 -7.16
CA LYS A 5 18.28 27.24 -8.14
C LYS A 5 17.85 26.51 -9.40
N VAL A 6 16.81 27.03 -10.07
CA VAL A 6 16.40 26.58 -11.40
C VAL A 6 16.97 27.52 -12.43
N LYS A 7 17.62 26.97 -13.43
CA LYS A 7 18.26 27.75 -14.49
C LYS A 7 17.79 27.26 -15.86
N PHE A 8 17.67 28.19 -16.78
CA PHE A 8 17.32 27.93 -18.16
C PHE A 8 18.55 28.17 -19.06
N ARG A 9 18.81 27.22 -19.95
CA ARG A 9 19.81 27.30 -21.00
C ARG A 9 19.11 27.42 -22.34
N PRO A 10 19.07 28.59 -22.97
CA PRO A 10 18.48 28.74 -24.30
C PRO A 10 19.18 27.87 -25.33
N SER A 11 18.49 27.52 -26.40
CA SER A 11 19.08 26.87 -27.56
C SER A 11 19.98 27.87 -28.31
N THR A 12 21.06 27.39 -28.85
CA THR A 12 21.92 28.18 -29.76
C THR A 12 21.32 28.38 -31.15
N VAL A 13 20.25 27.59 -31.47
CA VAL A 13 19.51 27.69 -32.72
C VAL A 13 18.25 28.47 -32.50
N ASN A 14 18.06 29.57 -33.25
CA ASN A 14 16.86 30.38 -33.17
C ASN A 14 15.58 29.57 -33.43
N GLY A 15 14.56 29.80 -32.60
CA GLY A 15 13.27 29.13 -32.74
C GLY A 15 13.23 27.69 -32.15
N LYS A 16 14.34 27.17 -31.60
CA LYS A 16 14.35 25.89 -30.88
C LYS A 16 14.25 26.06 -29.38
N GLU A 17 13.65 25.07 -28.75
CA GLU A 17 13.52 25.03 -27.29
C GLU A 17 14.88 24.87 -26.61
N GLY A 18 15.05 25.60 -25.50
CA GLY A 18 16.13 25.42 -24.55
C GLY A 18 15.82 24.33 -23.52
N THR A 19 16.70 24.18 -22.54
CA THR A 19 16.61 23.15 -21.52
C THR A 19 16.74 23.76 -20.13
N LEU A 20 15.86 23.32 -19.20
CA LEU A 20 15.99 23.63 -17.78
C LEU A 20 17.00 22.71 -17.10
N TYR A 21 17.68 23.23 -16.08
CA TYR A 21 18.55 22.44 -15.22
C TYR A 21 18.49 22.97 -13.77
N TYR A 22 18.73 22.10 -12.81
CA TYR A 22 18.91 22.53 -11.42
C TYR A 22 20.36 22.77 -11.12
N GLN A 23 20.62 23.81 -10.32
CA GLN A 23 21.92 24.15 -9.83
C GLN A 23 21.94 24.02 -8.32
N VAL A 24 22.68 23.02 -7.82
CA VAL A 24 22.89 22.77 -6.39
C VAL A 24 24.20 23.45 -5.98
N ILE A 25 24.15 24.31 -4.96
CA ILE A 25 25.29 25.09 -4.47
C ILE A 25 25.50 24.73 -2.99
N HIS A 26 26.70 24.27 -2.64
CA HIS A 26 27.11 24.03 -1.26
C HIS A 26 28.61 24.25 -1.09
N ASN A 27 29.00 25.01 -0.04
CA ASN A 27 30.40 25.33 0.27
C ASN A 27 31.17 25.85 -0.94
N ARG A 28 30.57 26.77 -1.72
CA ARG A 28 31.08 27.36 -2.97
C ARG A 28 31.28 26.37 -4.13
N VAL A 29 30.93 25.10 -3.94
CA VAL A 29 30.93 24.11 -5.02
C VAL A 29 29.55 24.09 -5.67
N VAL A 30 29.53 24.11 -7.00
CA VAL A 30 28.32 24.14 -7.81
C VAL A 30 28.25 22.86 -8.64
N ARG A 31 27.10 22.20 -8.62
CA ARG A 31 26.77 21.05 -9.49
C ARG A 31 25.49 21.30 -10.23
N GLN A 32 25.43 20.81 -11.48
CA GLN A 32 24.26 20.92 -12.34
C GLN A 32 23.58 19.55 -12.46
N ILE A 33 22.25 19.55 -12.38
CA ILE A 33 21.41 18.40 -12.66
C ILE A 33 20.59 18.74 -13.90
N ASN A 34 20.90 18.09 -15.01
CA ASN A 34 20.18 18.30 -16.26
C ASN A 34 18.78 17.70 -16.16
N THR A 35 17.80 18.37 -16.75
CA THR A 35 16.44 17.89 -16.89
C THR A 35 16.11 17.63 -18.36
N GLU A 36 15.01 16.95 -18.61
CA GLU A 36 14.47 16.75 -19.97
C GLU A 36 13.43 17.84 -20.32
N TYR A 37 13.26 18.86 -19.46
CA TYR A 37 12.24 19.90 -19.63
C TYR A 37 12.65 20.88 -20.70
N LYS A 38 11.86 20.96 -21.76
CA LYS A 38 12.09 21.79 -22.93
C LYS A 38 11.12 22.96 -22.94
N LEU A 39 11.65 24.19 -23.07
CA LEU A 39 10.89 25.44 -23.08
C LEU A 39 11.43 26.39 -24.13
N PHE A 40 10.57 27.27 -24.66
CA PHE A 40 11.03 28.44 -25.40
C PHE A 40 11.46 29.53 -24.44
N VAL A 41 12.30 30.46 -24.92
CA VAL A 41 12.81 31.58 -24.12
C VAL A 41 11.68 32.43 -23.52
N SER A 42 10.60 32.64 -24.28
CA SER A 42 9.40 33.37 -23.84
C SER A 42 8.57 32.67 -22.74
N GLU A 43 8.75 31.37 -22.57
CA GLU A 43 7.99 30.56 -21.62
C GLU A 43 8.67 30.44 -20.24
N TRP A 44 9.81 31.11 -20.05
CA TRP A 44 10.57 31.02 -18.81
C TRP A 44 10.90 32.42 -18.24
N ASP A 45 10.53 32.66 -16.99
CA ASP A 45 10.97 33.82 -16.23
C ASP A 45 12.14 33.42 -15.31
N SER A 46 13.32 33.94 -15.68
CA SER A 46 14.57 33.69 -14.93
C SER A 46 14.62 34.38 -13.57
N HIS A 47 13.81 35.43 -13.35
CA HIS A 47 13.79 36.16 -12.09
C HIS A 47 12.96 35.44 -11.03
N SER A 48 11.75 35.03 -11.38
CA SER A 48 10.87 34.27 -10.50
C SER A 48 11.15 32.77 -10.48
N GLU A 49 12.00 32.26 -11.37
CA GLU A 49 12.26 30.83 -11.59
C GLU A 49 10.95 30.03 -11.88
N THR A 50 10.06 30.61 -12.66
CA THR A 50 8.75 30.04 -12.98
C THR A 50 8.48 29.96 -14.47
N VAL A 51 7.57 29.06 -14.84
CA VAL A 51 7.05 28.93 -16.21
C VAL A 51 6.01 30.02 -16.46
N VAL A 52 6.10 30.69 -17.60
CA VAL A 52 5.16 31.72 -18.04
C VAL A 52 4.16 31.10 -19.03
N LEU A 53 2.86 31.31 -18.77
CA LEU A 53 1.79 30.84 -19.64
C LEU A 53 1.32 31.96 -20.57
N HIS A 54 1.33 31.72 -21.87
CA HIS A 54 0.81 32.63 -22.87
C HIS A 54 -0.55 32.19 -23.37
N HIS A 55 -1.63 32.58 -22.67
CA HIS A 55 -3.01 32.15 -22.97
C HIS A 55 -3.49 32.50 -24.38
N LEU A 56 -2.91 33.47 -25.05
CA LEU A 56 -3.35 33.96 -26.35
C LEU A 56 -2.55 33.41 -27.55
N LEU A 57 -1.38 32.82 -27.32
CA LEU A 57 -0.44 32.46 -28.39
C LEU A 57 -0.16 30.95 -28.49
N THR A 58 -0.48 30.17 -27.47
CA THR A 58 -0.18 28.74 -27.41
C THR A 58 -1.45 27.90 -27.32
N GLY A 59 -1.53 26.80 -28.08
CA GLY A 59 -2.65 25.87 -28.01
C GLY A 59 -2.82 25.26 -26.61
N GLN A 60 -4.03 24.74 -26.33
CA GLN A 60 -4.38 24.17 -25.02
C GLN A 60 -3.44 23.04 -24.57
N GLU A 61 -2.93 22.24 -25.52
CA GLU A 61 -1.95 21.18 -25.25
C GLU A 61 -0.62 21.72 -24.74
N ARG A 62 -0.11 22.81 -25.35
CA ARG A 62 1.13 23.44 -24.92
C ARG A 62 1.01 24.04 -23.53
N ASN A 63 -0.10 24.68 -23.21
CA ASN A 63 -0.34 25.22 -21.88
C ASN A 63 -0.42 24.10 -20.83
N ASN A 64 -1.06 22.97 -21.15
CA ASN A 64 -1.09 21.81 -20.25
C ASN A 64 0.32 21.23 -20.02
N TYR A 65 1.15 21.18 -21.05
CA TYR A 65 2.55 20.78 -20.95
C TYR A 65 3.32 21.73 -20.03
N LEU A 66 3.20 23.05 -20.21
CA LEU A 66 3.86 24.08 -19.41
C LEU A 66 3.43 24.01 -17.93
N LEU A 67 2.13 23.83 -17.66
CA LEU A 67 1.63 23.60 -16.30
C LEU A 67 2.22 22.35 -15.67
N SER A 68 2.35 21.27 -16.44
CA SER A 68 2.96 20.03 -15.95
C SER A 68 4.44 20.23 -15.60
N ILE A 69 5.18 20.99 -16.39
CA ILE A 69 6.58 21.35 -16.10
C ILE A 69 6.67 22.20 -14.84
N GLY A 70 5.81 23.23 -14.69
CA GLY A 70 5.78 24.06 -13.50
C GLY A 70 5.59 23.24 -12.21
N SER A 71 4.65 22.30 -12.24
CA SER A 71 4.39 21.37 -11.13
C SER A 71 5.61 20.48 -10.84
N ARG A 72 6.25 19.94 -11.89
CA ARG A 72 7.46 19.10 -11.76
C ARG A 72 8.65 19.87 -11.19
N ILE A 73 8.87 21.12 -11.62
CA ILE A 73 9.93 21.97 -11.07
C ILE A 73 9.74 22.18 -9.57
N LYS A 74 8.52 22.50 -9.14
CA LYS A 74 8.21 22.68 -7.72
C LYS A 74 8.50 21.41 -6.94
N TRP A 75 8.06 20.28 -7.43
CA TRP A 75 8.28 18.98 -6.80
C TRP A 75 9.76 18.60 -6.74
N ASP A 76 10.51 18.76 -7.83
CA ASP A 76 11.96 18.49 -7.87
C ASP A 76 12.72 19.40 -6.88
N LYS A 77 12.35 20.70 -6.78
CA LYS A 77 12.92 21.61 -5.77
C LYS A 77 12.65 21.15 -4.35
N ASP A 78 11.41 20.78 -4.05
CA ASP A 78 11.03 20.29 -2.72
C ASP A 78 11.76 18.98 -2.37
N ARG A 79 11.94 18.11 -3.35
CA ARG A 79 12.69 16.86 -3.21
C ARG A 79 14.17 17.11 -2.96
N LEU A 80 14.81 17.98 -3.74
CA LEU A 80 16.20 18.37 -3.55
C LEU A 80 16.40 18.97 -2.15
N ASN A 81 15.50 19.83 -1.70
CA ASN A 81 15.56 20.43 -0.38
C ASN A 81 15.40 19.36 0.73
N LYS A 82 14.53 18.37 0.57
CA LYS A 82 14.40 17.23 1.49
C LYS A 82 15.67 16.38 1.54
N ILE A 83 16.32 16.13 0.40
CA ILE A 83 17.59 15.41 0.33
C ILE A 83 18.67 16.18 1.08
N ILE A 84 18.80 17.49 0.82
CA ILE A 84 19.75 18.37 1.50
C ILE A 84 19.51 18.36 3.01
N HIS A 85 18.27 18.48 3.44
CA HIS A 85 17.91 18.45 4.87
C HIS A 85 18.28 17.12 5.55
N LYS A 86 18.00 15.98 4.89
CA LYS A 86 18.38 14.65 5.40
C LYS A 86 19.91 14.49 5.47
N LEU A 87 20.63 14.95 4.46
CA LEU A 87 22.10 14.91 4.46
C LEU A 87 22.68 15.79 5.56
N PHE A 88 22.13 16.98 5.76
CA PHE A 88 22.53 17.88 6.84
C PHE A 88 22.34 17.25 8.25
N GLN A 89 21.25 16.52 8.45
CA GLN A 89 21.01 15.77 9.70
C GLN A 89 21.97 14.59 9.89
N SER A 90 22.50 14.02 8.80
CA SER A 90 23.43 12.87 8.84
C SER A 90 24.89 13.29 9.04
N GLY A 91 25.22 14.58 9.03
CA GLY A 91 26.56 15.12 9.19
C GLY A 91 27.05 15.98 8.03
N THR A 92 28.34 15.94 7.72
CA THR A 92 28.93 16.67 6.58
C THR A 92 28.63 15.95 5.27
N PHE A 93 28.30 16.71 4.24
CA PHE A 93 28.03 16.20 2.90
C PHE A 93 28.62 17.13 1.83
N VAL A 94 28.78 16.63 0.63
CA VAL A 94 29.22 17.40 -0.56
C VAL A 94 28.08 17.50 -1.58
N THR A 95 28.22 18.42 -2.53
CA THR A 95 27.21 18.65 -3.58
C THR A 95 26.95 17.38 -4.42
N ASP A 96 27.98 16.55 -4.61
CA ASP A 96 27.88 15.30 -5.37
C ASP A 96 26.98 14.28 -4.68
N ASP A 97 26.93 14.26 -3.35
CA ASP A 97 26.00 13.39 -2.59
C ASP A 97 24.53 13.75 -2.86
N VAL A 98 24.25 15.05 -3.01
CA VAL A 98 22.92 15.54 -3.35
C VAL A 98 22.53 15.08 -4.76
N VAL A 99 23.44 15.25 -5.71
CA VAL A 99 23.23 14.86 -7.12
C VAL A 99 23.03 13.35 -7.24
N MET A 100 23.91 12.57 -6.61
CA MET A 100 23.84 11.11 -6.60
C MET A 100 22.50 10.63 -6.02
N ARG A 101 22.10 11.11 -4.84
CA ARG A 101 20.81 10.72 -4.21
C ARG A 101 19.60 11.20 -5.00
N PHE A 102 19.72 12.33 -5.71
CA PHE A 102 18.64 12.78 -6.58
C PHE A 102 18.47 11.86 -7.80
N HIS A 103 19.55 11.35 -8.36
CA HIS A 103 19.53 10.40 -9.48
C HIS A 103 19.16 8.97 -9.02
N GLU A 104 19.73 8.49 -7.92
CA GLU A 104 19.41 7.17 -7.36
C GLU A 104 17.91 6.96 -7.14
N ASN A 105 17.22 7.99 -6.64
CA ASN A 105 15.78 7.91 -6.44
C ASN A 105 14.94 8.08 -7.71
N ARG A 106 15.52 8.53 -8.83
CA ARG A 106 14.80 8.78 -10.09
C ARG A 106 14.84 7.57 -11.04
N GLN A 107 15.88 6.76 -10.97
CA GLN A 107 16.11 5.68 -11.93
C GLN A 107 15.50 4.33 -11.57
N GLU A 108 15.13 4.07 -10.30
CA GLU A 108 14.98 2.66 -9.90
C GLU A 108 13.68 2.26 -9.23
N LEU A 109 12.80 3.14 -8.84
CA LEU A 109 11.59 2.71 -8.14
C LEU A 109 10.34 2.93 -9.00
N SER A 110 10.12 1.94 -9.87
CA SER A 110 8.78 1.71 -10.39
C SER A 110 7.81 1.40 -9.24
N PHE A 111 6.53 1.61 -9.49
CA PHE A 111 5.49 1.26 -8.54
C PHE A 111 5.56 -0.21 -8.13
N ASN A 112 5.87 -1.11 -9.09
CA ASN A 112 5.98 -2.55 -8.85
C ASN A 112 7.20 -2.90 -7.98
N ALA A 113 8.33 -2.28 -8.22
CA ALA A 113 9.52 -2.45 -7.39
C ALA A 113 9.29 -1.93 -5.97
N TYR A 114 8.64 -0.76 -5.84
CA TYR A 114 8.34 -0.17 -4.54
C TYR A 114 7.37 -1.02 -3.72
N ILE A 115 6.27 -1.53 -4.30
CA ILE A 115 5.36 -2.42 -3.57
C ILE A 115 6.06 -3.71 -3.14
N SER A 116 6.98 -4.24 -3.96
CA SER A 116 7.81 -5.40 -3.61
C SER A 116 8.71 -5.12 -2.41
N GLN A 117 9.32 -3.93 -2.34
CA GLN A 117 10.10 -3.49 -1.16
C GLN A 117 9.20 -3.36 0.09
N GLN A 118 7.98 -2.82 -0.04
CA GLN A 118 7.04 -2.75 1.09
C GLN A 118 6.63 -4.15 1.58
N ILE A 119 6.43 -5.12 0.68
CA ILE A 119 6.17 -6.52 1.03
C ILE A 119 7.34 -7.11 1.83
N ALA A 120 8.57 -6.92 1.36
CA ALA A 120 9.78 -7.39 2.06
C ALA A 120 9.93 -6.74 3.44
N ARG A 121 9.65 -5.43 3.55
CA ARG A 121 9.64 -4.69 4.82
C ARG A 121 8.60 -5.25 5.79
N LEU A 122 7.37 -5.50 5.33
CA LEU A 122 6.31 -6.06 6.17
C LEU A 122 6.68 -7.45 6.70
N LYS A 123 7.32 -8.29 5.89
CA LYS A 123 7.82 -9.61 6.31
C LYS A 123 8.87 -9.47 7.41
N ARG A 124 9.85 -8.59 7.24
CA ARG A 124 10.89 -8.32 8.27
C ARG A 124 10.30 -7.82 9.59
N LEU A 125 9.21 -7.04 9.53
CA LEU A 125 8.49 -6.55 10.71
C LEU A 125 7.56 -7.60 11.33
N GLY A 126 7.57 -8.86 10.87
CA GLY A 126 6.69 -9.91 11.36
C GLY A 126 5.21 -9.76 10.97
N LYS A 127 4.86 -8.78 10.11
CA LYS A 127 3.49 -8.55 9.65
C LYS A 127 3.14 -9.45 8.47
N ILE A 128 3.27 -10.76 8.66
CA ILE A 128 3.17 -11.78 7.60
C ILE A 128 1.85 -11.69 6.86
N ARG A 129 0.71 -11.69 7.58
CA ARG A 129 -0.63 -11.60 6.94
C ARG A 129 -0.80 -10.35 6.10
N THR A 130 -0.30 -9.20 6.56
CA THR A 130 -0.35 -7.96 5.77
C THR A 130 0.53 -8.07 4.52
N SER A 131 1.72 -8.70 4.62
CA SER A 131 2.58 -8.92 3.46
C SER A 131 1.92 -9.83 2.41
N GLU A 132 1.18 -10.86 2.83
CA GLU A 132 0.41 -11.74 1.95
C GLU A 132 -0.69 -10.97 1.19
N THR A 133 -1.41 -10.05 1.88
CA THR A 133 -2.44 -9.23 1.22
C THR A 133 -1.85 -8.28 0.19
N TYR A 134 -0.68 -7.68 0.47
CA TYR A 134 0.04 -6.84 -0.49
C TYR A 134 0.56 -7.66 -1.67
N THR A 135 1.05 -8.89 -1.42
CA THR A 135 1.47 -9.82 -2.47
C THR A 135 0.30 -10.20 -3.38
N ALA A 136 -0.88 -10.44 -2.83
CA ALA A 136 -2.08 -10.74 -3.61
C ALA A 136 -2.49 -9.56 -4.51
N ALA A 137 -2.44 -8.32 -3.98
CA ALA A 137 -2.74 -7.11 -4.74
C ALA A 137 -1.73 -6.89 -5.88
N LEU A 138 -0.42 -7.04 -5.59
CA LEU A 138 0.63 -6.94 -6.61
C LEU A 138 0.46 -8.00 -7.71
N ARG A 139 0.19 -9.25 -7.34
CA ARG A 139 -0.04 -10.33 -8.32
C ARG A 139 -1.24 -10.02 -9.22
N SER A 140 -2.33 -9.51 -8.66
CA SER A 140 -3.51 -9.13 -9.42
C SER A 140 -3.19 -7.99 -10.39
N PHE A 141 -2.48 -6.95 -9.92
CA PHE A 141 -2.07 -5.81 -10.75
C PHE A 141 -1.09 -6.22 -11.85
N ASN A 142 -0.08 -7.05 -11.52
CA ASN A 142 0.86 -7.60 -12.51
C ASN A 142 0.17 -8.44 -13.59
N GLY A 143 -0.90 -9.15 -13.25
CA GLY A 143 -1.72 -9.87 -14.22
C GLY A 143 -2.44 -8.94 -15.20
N PHE A 144 -2.85 -7.76 -14.76
CA PHE A 144 -3.47 -6.74 -15.61
C PHE A 144 -2.46 -6.10 -16.57
N ILE A 145 -1.31 -5.68 -16.05
CA ILE A 145 -0.27 -5.02 -16.85
C ILE A 145 0.62 -6.00 -17.63
N ASN A 146 0.30 -7.31 -17.65
CA ASN A 146 1.07 -8.35 -18.31
C ASN A 146 2.56 -8.38 -17.91
N GLY A 147 2.84 -8.13 -16.63
CA GLY A 147 4.19 -8.11 -16.09
C GLY A 147 5.04 -6.90 -16.49
N LYS A 148 4.48 -5.93 -17.21
CA LYS A 148 5.18 -4.67 -17.52
C LYS A 148 5.40 -3.88 -16.24
N ASP A 149 6.51 -3.15 -16.20
CA ASP A 149 6.76 -2.26 -15.09
C ASP A 149 6.00 -0.94 -15.27
N VAL A 150 5.44 -0.41 -14.19
CA VAL A 150 4.68 0.83 -14.19
C VAL A 150 5.40 1.87 -13.34
N LEU A 151 5.77 2.98 -13.93
CA LEU A 151 6.34 4.11 -13.22
C LEU A 151 5.26 4.87 -12.44
N PHE A 152 5.63 5.55 -11.35
CA PHE A 152 4.67 6.32 -10.57
C PHE A 152 3.94 7.39 -11.39
N ASP A 153 4.59 7.96 -12.39
CA ASP A 153 3.99 8.96 -13.28
C ASP A 153 2.93 8.39 -14.23
N GLN A 154 3.04 7.10 -14.54
CA GLN A 154 2.09 6.36 -15.37
C GLN A 154 0.88 5.87 -14.57
N LEU A 155 0.98 5.83 -13.22
CA LEU A 155 -0.12 5.42 -12.36
C LEU A 155 -1.13 6.58 -12.24
N ASN A 156 -1.95 6.75 -13.27
CA ASN A 156 -2.97 7.78 -13.38
C ASN A 156 -4.40 7.23 -13.17
N ALA A 157 -5.39 8.11 -13.23
CA ALA A 157 -6.79 7.75 -13.02
C ALA A 157 -7.31 6.80 -14.12
N ASP A 158 -6.86 6.97 -15.36
CA ASP A 158 -7.31 6.17 -16.51
C ASP A 158 -6.81 4.73 -16.39
N LEU A 159 -5.51 4.53 -16.11
CA LEU A 159 -4.93 3.19 -15.88
C LEU A 159 -5.66 2.45 -14.75
N LEU A 160 -6.03 3.17 -13.67
CA LEU A 160 -6.74 2.56 -12.55
C LEU A 160 -8.20 2.25 -12.88
N ALA A 161 -8.85 3.07 -13.72
CA ALA A 161 -10.18 2.78 -14.23
C ALA A 161 -10.17 1.54 -15.16
N GLU A 162 -9.16 1.40 -16.00
CA GLU A 162 -8.96 0.20 -16.83
C GLU A 162 -8.71 -1.05 -15.96
N TYR A 163 -7.90 -0.91 -14.91
CA TYR A 163 -7.69 -2.00 -13.96
C TYR A 163 -8.98 -2.39 -13.22
N GLU A 164 -9.81 -1.41 -12.85
CA GLU A 164 -11.13 -1.68 -12.25
C GLU A 164 -12.03 -2.45 -13.24
N ALA A 165 -12.08 -2.03 -14.50
CA ALA A 165 -12.83 -2.70 -15.55
C ALA A 165 -12.32 -4.13 -15.79
N TYR A 166 -11.00 -4.33 -15.83
CA TYR A 166 -10.38 -5.66 -15.91
C TYR A 166 -10.82 -6.58 -14.76
N LEU A 167 -10.83 -6.06 -13.52
CA LEU A 167 -11.26 -6.85 -12.37
C LEU A 167 -12.75 -7.21 -12.44
N LYS A 168 -13.61 -6.28 -12.90
CA LYS A 168 -15.03 -6.53 -13.14
C LYS A 168 -15.23 -7.59 -14.21
N GLY A 169 -14.50 -7.51 -15.32
CA GLY A 169 -14.54 -8.50 -16.40
C GLY A 169 -14.13 -9.91 -15.96
N ARG A 170 -13.32 -10.02 -14.92
CA ARG A 170 -12.96 -11.30 -14.28
C ARG A 170 -13.98 -11.80 -13.24
N GLY A 171 -15.12 -11.14 -13.09
CA GLY A 171 -16.17 -11.51 -12.14
C GLY A 171 -15.83 -11.22 -10.67
N ASN A 172 -14.87 -10.35 -10.39
CA ASN A 172 -14.57 -9.97 -9.00
C ASN A 172 -15.70 -9.16 -8.38
N THR A 173 -16.03 -9.45 -7.12
CA THR A 173 -17.02 -8.68 -6.38
C THR A 173 -16.51 -7.26 -6.07
N PRO A 174 -17.42 -6.26 -5.87
CA PRO A 174 -17.03 -4.90 -5.53
C PRO A 174 -16.11 -4.82 -4.29
N ASN A 175 -16.33 -5.66 -3.28
CA ASN A 175 -15.47 -5.69 -2.11
C ASN A 175 -14.06 -6.22 -2.40
N THR A 176 -13.91 -7.15 -3.35
CA THR A 176 -12.60 -7.64 -3.82
C THR A 176 -11.86 -6.56 -4.60
N ILE A 177 -12.58 -5.84 -5.47
CA ILE A 177 -12.03 -4.69 -6.23
C ILE A 177 -11.54 -3.63 -5.26
N SER A 178 -12.40 -3.21 -4.34
CA SER A 178 -12.04 -2.25 -3.30
C SER A 178 -10.83 -2.70 -2.46
N PHE A 179 -10.74 -3.97 -2.13
CA PHE A 179 -9.61 -4.53 -1.39
C PHE A 179 -8.28 -4.28 -2.13
N TYR A 180 -8.20 -4.60 -3.43
CA TYR A 180 -7.00 -4.34 -4.23
C TYR A 180 -6.72 -2.85 -4.37
N MET A 181 -7.72 -2.05 -4.71
CA MET A 181 -7.57 -0.60 -4.87
C MET A 181 -7.08 0.08 -3.60
N ARG A 182 -7.59 -0.30 -2.44
CA ARG A 182 -7.16 0.25 -1.14
C ARG A 182 -5.71 -0.07 -0.81
N ILE A 183 -5.23 -1.28 -1.17
CA ILE A 183 -3.83 -1.65 -0.96
C ILE A 183 -2.93 -0.83 -1.88
N LEU A 184 -3.24 -0.76 -3.18
CA LEU A 184 -2.45 0.04 -4.14
C LEU A 184 -2.44 1.52 -3.75
N LYS A 185 -3.59 2.07 -3.30
CA LYS A 185 -3.70 3.44 -2.78
C LYS A 185 -2.81 3.66 -1.55
N ALA A 186 -2.78 2.71 -0.61
CA ALA A 186 -1.93 2.80 0.57
C ALA A 186 -0.44 2.80 0.21
N VAL A 187 -0.04 1.99 -0.77
CA VAL A 187 1.33 1.96 -1.30
C VAL A 187 1.67 3.28 -1.98
N TYR A 188 0.79 3.80 -2.83
CA TYR A 188 0.98 5.08 -3.51
C TYR A 188 1.14 6.23 -2.51
N ASN A 189 0.23 6.35 -1.53
CA ASN A 189 0.29 7.40 -0.52
C ASN A 189 1.60 7.33 0.28
N ARG A 190 2.06 6.11 0.58
CA ARG A 190 3.35 5.94 1.25
C ARG A 190 4.52 6.37 0.38
N ALA A 191 4.48 6.12 -0.93
CA ALA A 191 5.48 6.60 -1.86
C ALA A 191 5.51 8.15 -1.93
N VAL A 192 4.34 8.79 -1.82
CA VAL A 192 4.24 10.26 -1.69
C VAL A 192 4.90 10.72 -0.38
N GLU A 193 4.63 10.07 0.76
CA GLU A 193 5.26 10.37 2.05
C GLU A 193 6.78 10.19 2.00
N ASP A 194 7.25 9.14 1.32
CA ASP A 194 8.68 8.85 1.12
C ASP A 194 9.33 9.80 0.08
N GLY A 195 8.55 10.67 -0.60
CA GLY A 195 9.02 11.66 -1.55
C GLY A 195 9.42 11.06 -2.92
N LEU A 196 8.87 9.90 -3.28
CA LEU A 196 9.14 9.23 -4.56
C LEU A 196 8.22 9.71 -5.69
N THR A 197 7.07 10.26 -5.37
CA THR A 197 6.11 10.81 -6.33
C THR A 197 5.30 11.94 -5.70
N GLU A 198 4.64 12.74 -6.54
CA GLU A 198 3.66 13.75 -6.10
C GLU A 198 2.29 13.15 -5.80
N GLN A 199 1.51 13.82 -4.95
CA GLN A 199 0.12 13.45 -4.73
C GLN A 199 -0.77 13.95 -5.86
N ARG A 200 -1.10 13.07 -6.80
CA ARG A 200 -1.99 13.35 -7.96
C ARG A 200 -3.39 12.77 -7.77
N HIS A 201 -3.66 12.14 -6.63
CA HIS A 201 -4.95 11.51 -6.31
C HIS A 201 -5.48 10.53 -7.36
N PRO A 202 -4.67 9.61 -7.94
CA PRO A 202 -5.11 8.75 -9.03
C PRO A 202 -6.26 7.82 -8.65
N PHE A 203 -6.44 7.53 -7.37
CA PHE A 203 -7.50 6.66 -6.84
C PHE A 203 -8.81 7.40 -6.52
N LYS A 204 -8.99 8.66 -6.96
CA LYS A 204 -10.20 9.44 -6.64
C LYS A 204 -11.45 8.88 -7.33
N SER A 205 -11.30 8.38 -8.54
CA SER A 205 -12.41 7.93 -9.40
C SER A 205 -12.73 6.44 -9.31
N VAL A 206 -11.87 5.63 -8.63
CA VAL A 206 -12.06 4.17 -8.53
C VAL A 206 -12.75 3.77 -7.22
N TYR A 207 -13.40 2.61 -7.24
CA TYR A 207 -14.14 2.13 -6.08
C TYR A 207 -13.21 1.67 -4.95
N THR A 208 -13.25 2.38 -3.84
CA THR A 208 -12.51 2.05 -2.60
C THR A 208 -13.44 1.89 -1.38
N GLY A 209 -14.76 1.82 -1.62
CA GLY A 209 -15.79 1.66 -0.59
C GLY A 209 -15.89 0.25 -0.03
N VAL A 210 -16.89 0.03 0.81
CA VAL A 210 -17.27 -1.28 1.34
C VAL A 210 -18.74 -1.49 1.07
N GLU A 211 -19.05 -2.46 0.22
CA GLU A 211 -20.43 -2.86 -0.06
C GLU A 211 -20.95 -3.72 1.10
N LYS A 212 -22.19 -3.46 1.49
CA LYS A 212 -22.88 -4.27 2.50
C LYS A 212 -23.15 -5.66 1.93
N THR A 213 -22.65 -6.67 2.61
CA THR A 213 -22.93 -8.06 2.27
C THR A 213 -24.03 -8.62 3.18
N MET A 214 -24.84 -9.51 2.65
CA MET A 214 -25.81 -10.26 3.47
C MET A 214 -25.06 -11.10 4.50
N LYS A 215 -25.36 -10.87 5.75
CA LYS A 215 -24.81 -11.69 6.84
C LYS A 215 -25.56 -13.01 6.87
N ARG A 216 -24.85 -14.12 6.74
CA ARG A 216 -25.40 -15.47 6.86
C ARG A 216 -25.42 -15.88 8.34
N ALA A 217 -26.26 -15.20 9.12
CA ALA A 217 -26.48 -15.57 10.51
C ALA A 217 -27.40 -16.82 10.56
N LEU A 218 -27.02 -17.80 11.37
CA LEU A 218 -27.85 -18.97 11.64
C LEU A 218 -28.77 -18.68 12.80
N SER A 219 -29.97 -19.26 12.76
CA SER A 219 -30.90 -19.23 13.90
C SER A 219 -30.42 -20.16 15.02
N LEU A 220 -30.91 -19.95 16.25
CA LEU A 220 -30.62 -20.86 17.36
C LEU A 220 -31.14 -22.29 17.09
N ASN A 221 -32.22 -22.42 16.33
CA ASN A 221 -32.72 -23.73 15.92
C ASN A 221 -31.76 -24.44 14.98
N ASP A 222 -31.13 -23.72 14.04
CA ASP A 222 -30.11 -24.30 13.17
C ASP A 222 -28.88 -24.74 13.95
N ILE A 223 -28.46 -23.93 14.97
CA ILE A 223 -27.37 -24.33 15.86
C ILE A 223 -27.69 -25.61 16.63
N ARG A 224 -28.95 -25.75 17.14
CA ARG A 224 -29.39 -26.96 17.81
C ARG A 224 -29.42 -28.17 16.88
N ARG A 225 -29.87 -28.00 15.63
CA ARG A 225 -29.86 -29.03 14.60
C ARG A 225 -28.43 -29.48 14.30
N ILE A 226 -27.50 -28.54 14.13
CA ILE A 226 -26.08 -28.84 13.91
C ILE A 226 -25.50 -29.62 15.07
N LYS A 227 -25.81 -29.23 16.33
CA LYS A 227 -25.38 -29.96 17.52
C LYS A 227 -25.87 -31.38 17.56
N GLY A 228 -27.12 -31.64 17.11
CA GLY A 228 -27.78 -32.94 17.14
C GLY A 228 -27.43 -33.86 15.97
N LEU A 229 -26.53 -33.48 15.05
CA LEU A 229 -26.13 -34.33 13.93
C LEU A 229 -25.30 -35.50 14.44
N ASP A 230 -25.71 -36.72 14.07
CA ASP A 230 -24.87 -37.91 14.20
C ASP A 230 -23.84 -37.94 13.06
N LEU A 231 -22.61 -37.73 13.41
CA LEU A 231 -21.46 -37.67 12.47
C LEU A 231 -20.42 -38.76 12.80
N SER A 232 -20.79 -39.77 13.58
CA SER A 232 -19.90 -40.85 14.00
C SER A 232 -19.18 -41.55 12.85
N LEU A 233 -19.84 -41.68 11.68
CA LEU A 233 -19.24 -42.23 10.46
C LEU A 233 -18.38 -41.22 9.65
N LYS A 234 -18.33 -39.96 10.09
CA LYS A 234 -17.61 -38.87 9.38
C LYS A 234 -16.74 -38.04 10.36
N PRO A 235 -15.64 -38.59 10.87
CA PRO A 235 -14.85 -37.97 11.95
C PRO A 235 -14.39 -36.52 11.65
N ASN A 236 -14.08 -36.23 10.41
CA ASN A 236 -13.68 -34.88 10.02
C ASN A 236 -14.80 -33.83 10.14
N LEU A 237 -16.05 -34.25 9.84
CA LEU A 237 -17.23 -33.40 9.99
C LEU A 237 -17.64 -33.29 11.45
N ASP A 238 -17.48 -34.36 12.21
CA ASP A 238 -17.73 -34.40 13.65
C ASP A 238 -16.82 -33.38 14.36
N TYR A 239 -15.52 -33.42 14.08
CA TYR A 239 -14.56 -32.45 14.58
C TYR A 239 -14.88 -31.00 14.13
N ALA A 240 -15.24 -30.81 12.85
CA ALA A 240 -15.59 -29.50 12.34
C ALA A 240 -16.84 -28.92 13.01
N ARG A 241 -17.87 -29.77 13.28
CA ARG A 241 -19.06 -29.40 14.05
C ARG A 241 -18.68 -28.92 15.44
N ASP A 242 -17.86 -29.67 16.14
CA ASP A 242 -17.49 -29.37 17.52
C ASP A 242 -16.64 -28.09 17.60
N MET A 243 -15.72 -27.88 16.67
CA MET A 243 -14.97 -26.61 16.54
C MET A 243 -15.90 -25.42 16.26
N PHE A 244 -16.89 -25.59 15.39
CA PHE A 244 -17.89 -24.56 15.12
C PHE A 244 -18.72 -24.24 16.39
N LEU A 245 -19.20 -25.24 17.08
CA LEU A 245 -19.96 -25.07 18.33
C LEU A 245 -19.11 -24.41 19.42
N PHE A 246 -17.84 -24.79 19.54
CA PHE A 246 -16.93 -24.15 20.47
C PHE A 246 -16.72 -22.67 20.14
N CYS A 247 -16.52 -22.33 18.85
CA CYS A 247 -16.47 -20.93 18.40
C CYS A 247 -17.75 -20.17 18.78
N PHE A 248 -18.91 -20.78 18.59
CA PHE A 248 -20.21 -20.20 18.92
C PHE A 248 -20.34 -19.94 20.43
N TYR A 249 -20.07 -20.92 21.27
CA TYR A 249 -20.15 -20.80 22.72
C TYR A 249 -19.13 -19.80 23.29
N THR A 250 -17.94 -19.73 22.67
CA THR A 250 -16.90 -18.73 23.05
C THR A 250 -17.08 -17.36 22.40
N ARG A 251 -18.33 -17.02 21.98
CA ARG A 251 -18.74 -15.71 21.44
C ARG A 251 -17.94 -15.28 20.19
N GLY A 252 -17.67 -16.23 19.31
CA GLY A 252 -16.98 -15.98 18.04
C GLY A 252 -15.46 -15.94 18.17
N MET A 253 -14.89 -16.77 19.02
CA MET A 253 -13.44 -16.98 19.05
C MET A 253 -12.95 -17.45 17.68
N SER A 254 -11.84 -16.90 17.19
CA SER A 254 -11.28 -17.34 15.92
C SER A 254 -10.58 -18.69 16.06
N PHE A 255 -10.52 -19.48 14.97
CA PHE A 255 -9.80 -20.75 14.97
C PHE A 255 -8.33 -20.62 15.38
N ILE A 256 -7.68 -19.51 15.00
CA ILE A 256 -6.29 -19.27 15.40
C ILE A 256 -6.19 -19.00 16.90
N ASP A 257 -7.12 -18.25 17.48
CA ASP A 257 -7.12 -18.01 18.93
C ASP A 257 -7.37 -19.31 19.69
N MET A 258 -8.29 -20.16 19.19
CA MET A 258 -8.61 -21.47 19.74
C MET A 258 -7.39 -22.41 19.71
N ALA A 259 -6.68 -22.46 18.58
CA ALA A 259 -5.47 -23.30 18.43
C ALA A 259 -4.32 -22.94 19.38
N TYR A 260 -4.35 -21.73 19.94
CA TYR A 260 -3.34 -21.27 20.90
C TYR A 260 -3.85 -21.21 22.35
N LEU A 261 -5.07 -21.67 22.62
CA LEU A 261 -5.55 -21.80 23.99
C LEU A 261 -4.73 -22.80 24.77
N ARG A 262 -4.48 -22.47 26.03
CA ARG A 262 -3.75 -23.31 26.97
C ARG A 262 -4.59 -23.57 28.22
N LYS A 263 -4.38 -24.68 28.91
CA LYS A 263 -5.05 -25.00 30.17
C LYS A 263 -4.96 -23.89 31.21
N LYS A 264 -3.85 -23.16 31.26
CA LYS A 264 -3.66 -22.03 32.16
C LYS A 264 -4.52 -20.81 31.84
N ASP A 265 -5.08 -20.74 30.62
CA ASP A 265 -5.94 -19.63 30.21
C ASP A 265 -7.36 -19.79 30.77
N LEU A 266 -7.68 -20.98 31.37
CA LEU A 266 -8.91 -21.26 32.12
C LEU A 266 -8.60 -21.30 33.62
N GLN A 267 -9.09 -20.30 34.35
CA GLN A 267 -8.92 -20.18 35.80
C GLN A 267 -10.23 -19.75 36.46
N ASN A 268 -10.56 -20.35 37.60
CA ASN A 268 -11.74 -19.98 38.41
C ASN A 268 -13.04 -19.86 37.59
N GLY A 269 -13.26 -20.82 36.65
CA GLY A 269 -14.46 -20.82 35.81
C GLY A 269 -14.52 -19.70 34.76
N THR A 270 -13.39 -19.05 34.48
CA THR A 270 -13.27 -18.00 33.46
C THR A 270 -12.15 -18.32 32.49
N LEU A 271 -12.47 -18.33 31.20
CA LEU A 271 -11.52 -18.41 30.11
C LEU A 271 -11.02 -16.98 29.79
N SER A 272 -9.73 -16.75 29.94
CA SER A 272 -9.09 -15.46 29.70
C SER A 272 -8.02 -15.61 28.62
N TYR A 273 -8.19 -14.96 27.47
CA TYR A 273 -7.22 -14.99 26.41
C TYR A 273 -7.05 -13.65 25.69
N ARG A 274 -5.90 -13.42 25.08
CA ARG A 274 -5.63 -12.24 24.28
C ARG A 274 -5.83 -12.55 22.80
N ARG A 275 -6.79 -11.84 22.18
CA ARG A 275 -7.09 -12.00 20.75
C ARG A 275 -5.87 -11.67 19.88
N ARG A 276 -5.38 -12.61 19.11
CA ARG A 276 -4.15 -12.43 18.29
C ARG A 276 -4.27 -11.34 17.24
N LYS A 277 -5.46 -11.17 16.66
CA LYS A 277 -5.69 -10.15 15.62
C LYS A 277 -5.63 -8.72 16.13
N THR A 278 -6.14 -8.46 17.34
CA THR A 278 -6.35 -7.09 17.86
C THR A 278 -5.56 -6.81 19.14
N GLY A 279 -5.00 -7.83 19.78
CA GLY A 279 -4.36 -7.71 21.08
C GLY A 279 -5.33 -7.47 22.26
N GLN A 280 -6.65 -7.51 22.01
CA GLN A 280 -7.66 -7.30 23.02
C GLN A 280 -7.70 -8.49 24.00
N GLN A 281 -7.71 -8.22 25.30
CA GLN A 281 -7.97 -9.22 26.32
C GLN A 281 -9.46 -9.49 26.41
N LEU A 282 -9.85 -10.76 26.37
CA LEU A 282 -11.23 -11.22 26.46
C LEU A 282 -11.39 -12.17 27.62
N PHE A 283 -12.53 -12.06 28.31
CA PHE A 283 -12.93 -12.90 29.44
C PHE A 283 -14.27 -13.54 29.12
N ILE A 284 -14.34 -14.86 29.18
CA ILE A 284 -15.52 -15.64 28.84
C ILE A 284 -15.79 -16.58 30.01
N ARG A 285 -17.00 -16.50 30.60
CA ARG A 285 -17.42 -17.46 31.62
C ARG A 285 -17.44 -18.84 31.01
N TRP A 286 -16.83 -19.82 31.70
CA TRP A 286 -16.76 -21.19 31.27
C TRP A 286 -18.07 -21.89 31.58
N GLU A 287 -18.79 -22.32 30.56
CA GLU A 287 -20.10 -22.95 30.64
C GLU A 287 -19.98 -24.46 30.41
N LYS A 288 -20.97 -25.25 30.94
CA LYS A 288 -21.02 -26.71 30.83
C LYS A 288 -20.91 -27.19 29.38
N CYS A 289 -21.59 -26.52 28.45
CA CYS A 289 -21.53 -26.85 27.02
C CYS A 289 -20.10 -26.71 26.41
N MET A 290 -19.29 -25.81 26.93
CA MET A 290 -17.87 -25.70 26.52
C MET A 290 -17.03 -26.81 27.14
N GLN A 291 -17.35 -27.20 28.36
CA GLN A 291 -16.66 -28.27 29.07
C GLN A 291 -16.87 -29.61 28.36
N GLU A 292 -18.11 -29.91 27.97
CA GLU A 292 -18.46 -31.13 27.24
C GLU A 292 -17.63 -31.28 25.96
N LEU A 293 -17.55 -30.22 25.14
CA LEU A 293 -16.73 -30.19 23.91
C LEU A 293 -15.23 -30.29 24.19
N SER A 294 -14.76 -29.64 25.27
CA SER A 294 -13.34 -29.63 25.59
C SER A 294 -12.82 -30.99 26.04
N LEU A 295 -13.65 -31.78 26.75
CA LEU A 295 -13.31 -33.13 27.18
C LEU A 295 -13.14 -34.11 26.02
N ILE A 296 -13.87 -33.89 24.91
CA ILE A 296 -13.79 -34.73 23.72
C ILE A 296 -12.45 -34.46 22.95
N HIS A 297 -11.98 -33.22 22.92
CA HIS A 297 -10.86 -32.83 22.06
C HIS A 297 -9.54 -32.48 22.78
N ILE A 298 -9.57 -32.15 24.09
CA ILE A 298 -8.38 -31.83 24.87
C ILE A 298 -7.69 -33.09 25.44
N SER A 299 -8.39 -34.20 25.53
CA SER A 299 -7.83 -35.46 26.00
C SER A 299 -6.99 -36.19 24.94
N GLU A 300 -7.14 -35.87 23.66
CA GLU A 300 -6.24 -36.34 22.63
C GLU A 300 -5.10 -35.36 22.40
N PRO A 301 -3.82 -35.77 22.53
CA PRO A 301 -2.68 -34.92 22.21
C PRO A 301 -2.76 -34.62 20.71
N THR A 302 -2.96 -33.35 20.38
CA THR A 302 -3.07 -32.75 19.05
C THR A 302 -2.09 -33.36 18.05
N ARG A 303 -2.57 -34.33 17.26
CA ARG A 303 -1.78 -34.95 16.20
C ARG A 303 -1.82 -34.16 14.89
N HIS A 304 -2.68 -33.18 14.72
CA HIS A 304 -2.89 -32.54 13.41
C HIS A 304 -3.27 -31.05 13.46
N LEU A 305 -2.44 -30.18 14.02
CA LEU A 305 -2.47 -28.76 13.69
C LEU A 305 -1.06 -28.25 13.36
N ARG A 306 -0.37 -28.96 12.46
CA ARG A 306 0.67 -28.34 11.64
C ARG A 306 0.00 -27.94 10.33
N ILE A 307 -0.46 -26.71 10.25
CA ILE A 307 -0.67 -26.05 8.96
C ILE A 307 0.72 -25.58 8.52
N SER A 308 1.32 -26.38 7.63
CA SER A 308 2.55 -26.05 6.89
C SER A 308 2.32 -24.82 6.02
#